data_c9a04964a5e176950b8d49cea4a5f4f9
#
_entry.id   c9a04964a5e176950b8d49cea4a5f4f9
#
_cell.length_a   1.000
_cell.length_b   1.000
_cell.length_c   1.000
_cell.angle_alpha   90.00
_cell.angle_beta   90.00
_cell.angle_gamma   90.00
#
_symmetry.space_group_name_H-M   'P 1'
#
loop_
_entity.id
_entity.type
_entity.pdbx_description
1 polymer ?
#
loop_
_entity_poly.entity_id
_entity_poly.type
_entity_poly.pdbx_seq_one_letter_code
_entity_poly.pdbx_strand_id
1 'polypeptide(L)'
;GEEIICSKVHLNLKKKYKNLLTIIIPRHIHRVNKIVQEMNDLKLNVVLHSSNPKKLKNADIYLVDTYGETKKFYDCSDVVFMGKSLVGKGGQNPLEPARHGAAVLHGPNIDNFLDIYTLLDKLKITYKVNGTTSLTNLVNKLIIKPNNKKGYLKIEKIGKKILNETKDEINSLLNNEIKKT
;
A
#
# COMPACT_ATOMS: atom_id res chain seq x y z
N GLY A 1 7.19 12.33 -6.34
CA GLY A 1 8.65 12.04 -6.39
C GLY A 1 9.07 10.76 -5.67
N GLU A 2 8.16 10.10 -4.95
CA GLU A 2 8.45 8.81 -4.29
C GLU A 2 8.53 7.65 -5.28
N GLU A 3 7.97 7.82 -6.46
CA GLU A 3 8.08 6.86 -7.57
C GLU A 3 9.55 6.60 -7.94
N ILE A 4 10.40 7.65 -7.91
CA ILE A 4 11.85 7.52 -8.13
C ILE A 4 12.51 6.71 -7.01
N ILE A 5 12.07 6.89 -5.75
CA ILE A 5 12.57 6.11 -4.61
C ILE A 5 12.25 4.62 -4.84
N CYS A 6 11.00 4.30 -5.18
CA CYS A 6 10.58 2.94 -5.49
C CYS A 6 11.36 2.34 -6.66
N SER A 7 11.65 3.11 -7.69
CA SER A 7 12.47 2.68 -8.83
C SER A 7 13.91 2.36 -8.44
N LYS A 8 14.53 3.17 -7.58
CA LYS A 8 15.86 2.87 -7.05
C LYS A 8 15.87 1.60 -6.18
N VAL A 9 14.81 1.37 -5.40
CA VAL A 9 14.61 0.11 -4.64
C VAL A 9 14.52 -1.06 -5.61
N HIS A 10 13.71 -0.93 -6.68
CA HIS A 10 13.60 -1.95 -7.73
C HIS A 10 14.96 -2.28 -8.31
N LEU A 11 15.74 -1.30 -8.77
CA LEU A 11 17.08 -1.50 -9.34
C LEU A 11 18.03 -2.24 -8.40
N ASN A 12 17.99 -1.92 -7.10
CA ASN A 12 18.80 -2.60 -6.10
C ASN A 12 18.39 -4.07 -5.93
N LEU A 13 17.09 -4.35 -5.89
CA LEU A 13 16.55 -5.70 -5.69
C LEU A 13 16.61 -6.55 -6.96
N LYS A 14 16.49 -5.95 -8.14
CA LYS A 14 16.57 -6.64 -9.44
C LYS A 14 17.92 -7.35 -9.65
N LYS A 15 18.98 -6.86 -9.02
CA LYS A 15 20.30 -7.53 -9.03
C LYS A 15 20.20 -8.95 -8.49
N LYS A 16 19.35 -9.16 -7.49
CA LYS A 16 19.12 -10.44 -6.81
C LYS A 16 17.91 -11.20 -7.34
N TYR A 17 16.82 -10.49 -7.61
CA TYR A 17 15.54 -11.06 -8.03
C TYR A 17 15.25 -10.71 -9.51
N LYS A 18 15.72 -11.54 -10.43
CA LYS A 18 15.63 -11.27 -11.89
C LYS A 18 14.21 -11.09 -12.42
N ASN A 19 13.23 -11.75 -11.80
CA ASN A 19 11.81 -11.68 -12.17
C ASN A 19 11.01 -10.68 -11.32
N LEU A 20 11.69 -9.75 -10.61
CA LEU A 20 11.02 -8.73 -9.82
C LEU A 20 10.22 -7.80 -10.75
N LEU A 21 8.97 -7.60 -10.39
CA LEU A 21 8.09 -6.58 -10.97
C LEU A 21 7.68 -5.61 -9.87
N THR A 22 7.76 -4.32 -10.12
CA THR A 22 7.23 -3.30 -9.22
C THR A 22 5.99 -2.69 -9.83
N ILE A 23 4.89 -2.68 -9.09
CA ILE A 23 3.63 -2.05 -9.49
C ILE A 23 3.61 -0.65 -8.89
N ILE A 24 3.42 0.38 -9.71
CA ILE A 24 3.27 1.76 -9.29
C ILE A 24 1.87 2.24 -9.64
N ILE A 25 1.14 2.73 -8.63
CA ILE A 25 -0.21 3.27 -8.76
C ILE A 25 -0.17 4.74 -8.35
N PRO A 26 0.02 5.67 -9.29
CA PRO A 26 0.08 7.08 -8.98
C PRO A 26 -1.31 7.60 -8.61
N ARG A 27 -1.36 8.44 -7.56
CA ARG A 27 -2.63 9.07 -7.15
C ARG A 27 -3.20 9.99 -8.24
N HIS A 28 -2.34 10.59 -9.06
CA HIS A 28 -2.71 11.57 -10.07
C HIS A 28 -2.25 11.07 -11.45
N ILE A 29 -3.19 10.64 -12.27
CA ILE A 29 -2.93 10.07 -13.61
C ILE A 29 -2.26 11.08 -14.55
N HIS A 30 -2.54 12.38 -14.41
CA HIS A 30 -1.89 13.40 -15.24
C HIS A 30 -0.35 13.43 -15.10
N ARG A 31 0.21 12.78 -14.07
CA ARG A 31 1.66 12.65 -13.87
C ARG A 31 2.28 11.45 -14.60
N VAL A 32 1.48 10.59 -15.21
CA VAL A 32 1.95 9.34 -15.82
C VAL A 32 3.08 9.57 -16.81
N ASN A 33 2.94 10.52 -17.75
CA ASN A 33 3.96 10.79 -18.75
C ASN A 33 5.30 11.20 -18.11
N LYS A 34 5.25 12.03 -17.06
CA LYS A 34 6.46 12.43 -16.31
C LYS A 34 7.08 11.24 -15.59
N ILE A 35 6.26 10.40 -14.98
CA ILE A 35 6.72 9.19 -14.27
C ILE A 35 7.40 8.23 -15.27
N VAL A 36 6.80 8.00 -16.44
CA VAL A 36 7.39 7.17 -17.50
C VAL A 36 8.75 7.72 -17.94
N GLN A 37 8.87 9.03 -18.16
CA GLN A 37 10.14 9.64 -18.52
C GLN A 37 11.21 9.44 -17.42
N GLU A 38 10.88 9.72 -16.16
CA GLU A 38 11.76 9.51 -15.01
C GLU A 38 12.24 8.04 -14.89
N MET A 39 11.38 7.08 -15.23
CA MET A 39 11.71 5.64 -15.23
C MET A 39 12.63 5.27 -16.42
N ASN A 40 12.33 5.81 -17.60
CA ASN A 40 13.14 5.59 -18.80
C ASN A 40 14.58 6.15 -18.63
N ASP A 41 14.72 7.30 -17.96
CA ASP A 41 16.03 7.88 -17.61
C ASP A 41 16.84 6.94 -16.70
N LEU A 42 16.16 6.14 -15.88
CA LEU A 42 16.75 5.07 -15.06
C LEU A 42 16.93 3.74 -15.82
N LYS A 43 16.64 3.71 -17.13
CA LYS A 43 16.71 2.53 -18.01
C LYS A 43 15.80 1.37 -17.54
N LEU A 44 14.66 1.70 -16.93
CA LEU A 44 13.65 0.75 -16.53
C LEU A 44 12.62 0.56 -17.65
N ASN A 45 12.25 -0.69 -17.91
CA ASN A 45 11.19 -1.03 -18.86
C ASN A 45 9.82 -0.87 -18.19
N VAL A 46 9.07 0.17 -18.62
CA VAL A 46 7.74 0.51 -18.10
C VAL A 46 6.65 -0.04 -19.00
N VAL A 47 5.68 -0.73 -18.41
CA VAL A 47 4.48 -1.19 -19.09
C VAL A 47 3.27 -0.50 -18.47
N LEU A 48 2.46 0.16 -19.29
CA LEU A 48 1.22 0.83 -18.86
C LEU A 48 0.09 -0.17 -18.72
N HIS A 49 -0.72 -0.02 -17.67
CA HIS A 49 -1.90 -0.85 -17.45
C HIS A 49 -2.93 -0.66 -18.56
N SER A 50 -3.17 0.57 -19.01
CA SER A 50 -4.11 0.89 -20.10
C SER A 50 -3.77 0.23 -21.44
N SER A 51 -2.51 -0.17 -21.65
CA SER A 51 -2.10 -0.90 -22.85
C SER A 51 -2.59 -2.34 -22.90
N ASN A 52 -3.24 -2.82 -21.83
CA ASN A 52 -3.79 -4.16 -21.67
C ASN A 52 -2.83 -5.28 -22.12
N PRO A 53 -1.63 -5.35 -21.56
CA PRO A 53 -0.59 -6.25 -22.04
C PRO A 53 -0.95 -7.71 -21.75
N LYS A 54 -0.90 -8.56 -22.78
CA LYS A 54 -1.12 -10.02 -22.61
C LYS A 54 0.00 -10.70 -21.82
N LYS A 55 1.19 -10.13 -21.79
CA LYS A 55 2.38 -10.66 -21.07
C LYS A 55 3.23 -9.51 -20.55
N LEU A 56 3.79 -9.67 -19.36
CA LEU A 56 4.69 -8.72 -18.72
C LEU A 56 6.17 -9.15 -18.83
N LYS A 57 6.52 -9.80 -19.94
CA LYS A 57 7.88 -10.27 -20.16
C LYS A 57 8.86 -9.08 -20.18
N ASN A 58 9.90 -9.17 -19.37
CA ASN A 58 10.94 -8.13 -19.20
C ASN A 58 10.45 -6.77 -18.67
N ALA A 59 9.21 -6.66 -18.16
CA ALA A 59 8.77 -5.46 -17.47
C ALA A 59 9.51 -5.31 -16.14
N ASP A 60 9.97 -4.11 -15.85
CA ASP A 60 10.50 -3.72 -14.55
C ASP A 60 9.42 -3.04 -13.71
N ILE A 61 8.71 -2.12 -14.32
CA ILE A 61 7.65 -1.35 -13.71
C ILE A 61 6.33 -1.59 -14.44
N TYR A 62 5.30 -1.94 -13.70
CA TYR A 62 3.93 -1.93 -14.18
C TYR A 62 3.24 -0.70 -13.64
N LEU A 63 2.98 0.28 -14.51
CA LEU A 63 2.42 1.56 -14.13
C LEU A 63 0.91 1.56 -14.37
N VAL A 64 0.14 1.70 -13.28
CA VAL A 64 -1.32 1.73 -13.33
C VAL A 64 -1.78 3.15 -13.61
N ASP A 65 -2.17 3.40 -14.83
CA ASP A 65 -2.58 4.70 -15.38
C ASP A 65 -4.11 4.83 -15.51
N THR A 66 -4.87 4.02 -14.77
CA THR A 66 -6.34 4.04 -14.71
C THR A 66 -6.83 4.20 -13.27
N TYR A 67 -8.08 4.66 -13.10
CA TYR A 67 -8.71 4.78 -11.79
C TYR A 67 -9.52 3.53 -11.42
N GLY A 68 -9.73 3.33 -10.10
CA GLY A 68 -10.71 2.36 -9.57
C GLY A 68 -10.19 0.93 -9.39
N GLU A 69 -8.95 0.63 -9.78
CA GLU A 69 -8.46 -0.76 -9.80
C GLU A 69 -7.48 -1.13 -8.68
N THR A 70 -7.19 -0.20 -7.78
CA THR A 70 -6.17 -0.37 -6.71
C THR A 70 -6.33 -1.66 -5.92
N LYS A 71 -7.56 -2.06 -5.61
CA LYS A 71 -7.85 -3.29 -4.84
C LYS A 71 -7.31 -4.55 -5.49
N LYS A 72 -7.45 -4.68 -6.81
CA LYS A 72 -6.93 -5.85 -7.56
C LYS A 72 -5.42 -6.02 -7.38
N PHE A 73 -4.70 -4.90 -7.27
CA PHE A 73 -3.25 -4.92 -7.09
C PHE A 73 -2.84 -5.22 -5.65
N TYR A 74 -3.67 -4.88 -4.66
CA TYR A 74 -3.42 -5.31 -3.28
C TYR A 74 -3.54 -6.82 -3.12
N ASP A 75 -4.48 -7.47 -3.83
CA ASP A 75 -4.67 -8.93 -3.78
C ASP A 75 -3.45 -9.71 -4.26
N CYS A 76 -2.68 -9.14 -5.19
CA CYS A 76 -1.48 -9.77 -5.75
C CYS A 76 -0.16 -9.24 -5.15
N SER A 77 -0.21 -8.40 -4.10
CA SER A 77 0.97 -7.76 -3.52
C SER A 77 1.20 -8.23 -2.09
N ASP A 78 2.38 -8.80 -1.80
CA ASP A 78 2.77 -9.17 -0.43
C ASP A 78 3.31 -7.96 0.37
N VAL A 79 3.85 -6.96 -0.33
CA VAL A 79 4.47 -5.77 0.25
C VAL A 79 3.97 -4.53 -0.48
N VAL A 80 3.46 -3.56 0.29
CA VAL A 80 2.95 -2.29 -0.25
C VAL A 80 3.64 -1.12 0.45
N PHE A 81 4.26 -0.24 -0.32
CA PHE A 81 4.76 1.04 0.19
C PHE A 81 3.69 2.13 -0.01
N MET A 82 3.29 2.76 1.09
CA MET A 82 2.32 3.85 1.07
C MET A 82 2.99 5.18 0.79
N GLY A 83 2.69 5.74 -0.37
CA GLY A 83 3.23 7.02 -0.81
C GLY A 83 2.76 8.21 0.02
N LYS A 84 3.33 9.40 -0.28
CA LYS A 84 3.10 10.66 0.45
C LYS A 84 3.53 10.59 1.92
N SER A 85 4.42 9.67 2.23
CA SER A 85 4.89 9.40 3.60
C SER A 85 6.39 9.62 3.81
N LEU A 86 7.21 9.61 2.76
CA LEU A 86 8.64 9.95 2.81
C LEU A 86 8.91 11.40 2.39
N VAL A 87 8.35 11.84 1.28
CA VAL A 87 8.61 13.17 0.69
C VAL A 87 7.44 14.11 0.93
N GLY A 88 6.21 13.63 0.91
CA GLY A 88 5.00 14.41 1.15
C GLY A 88 4.66 14.57 2.63
N LYS A 89 3.49 15.16 2.91
CA LYS A 89 2.94 15.29 4.26
C LYS A 89 1.61 14.56 4.37
N GLY A 90 1.35 13.96 5.54
CA GLY A 90 0.07 13.39 5.94
C GLY A 90 -0.17 11.94 5.55
N GLY A 91 0.63 11.35 4.66
CA GLY A 91 0.50 9.94 4.27
C GLY A 91 -0.78 9.59 3.51
N GLN A 92 -1.02 8.30 3.33
CA GLN A 92 -2.24 7.71 2.76
C GLN A 92 -2.79 6.64 3.69
N ASN A 93 -4.08 6.28 3.53
CA ASN A 93 -4.74 5.30 4.39
C ASN A 93 -4.14 3.89 4.21
N PRO A 94 -3.54 3.30 5.27
CA PRO A 94 -2.88 1.98 5.19
C PRO A 94 -3.86 0.81 5.36
N LEU A 95 -5.13 1.08 5.70
CA LEU A 95 -6.08 0.03 6.09
C LEU A 95 -6.42 -0.90 4.93
N GLU A 96 -6.54 -0.35 3.72
CA GLU A 96 -6.91 -1.13 2.54
C GLU A 96 -5.86 -2.21 2.22
N PRO A 97 -4.58 -1.89 1.97
CA PRO A 97 -3.58 -2.94 1.71
C PRO A 97 -3.39 -3.87 2.90
N ALA A 98 -3.53 -3.38 4.14
CA ALA A 98 -3.48 -4.21 5.34
C ALA A 98 -4.61 -5.25 5.38
N ARG A 99 -5.83 -4.90 4.95
CA ARG A 99 -6.97 -5.82 4.84
C ARG A 99 -6.78 -6.89 3.78
N HIS A 100 -6.00 -6.60 2.74
CA HIS A 100 -5.61 -7.57 1.70
C HIS A 100 -4.40 -8.44 2.11
N GLY A 101 -3.90 -8.27 3.34
CA GLY A 101 -2.85 -9.11 3.92
C GLY A 101 -1.43 -8.68 3.56
N ALA A 102 -1.26 -7.51 2.93
CA ALA A 102 0.06 -6.99 2.61
C ALA A 102 0.79 -6.47 3.86
N ALA A 103 2.11 -6.59 3.86
CA ALA A 103 2.97 -5.84 4.76
C ALA A 103 3.03 -4.39 4.27
N VAL A 104 2.65 -3.43 5.13
CA VAL A 104 2.53 -2.03 4.76
C VAL A 104 3.75 -1.24 5.21
N LEU A 105 4.50 -0.68 4.26
CA LEU A 105 5.67 0.14 4.52
C LEU A 105 5.31 1.62 4.35
N HIS A 106 5.85 2.47 5.21
CA HIS A 106 5.59 3.90 5.18
C HIS A 106 6.77 4.73 5.66
N GLY A 107 6.84 5.98 5.23
CA GLY A 107 7.76 6.99 5.77
C GLY A 107 7.28 7.58 7.11
N PRO A 108 7.97 8.60 7.63
CA PRO A 108 7.61 9.24 8.89
C PRO A 108 6.34 10.09 8.84
N ASN A 109 5.93 10.57 7.65
CA ASN A 109 4.86 11.55 7.50
C ASN A 109 3.50 10.84 7.32
N ILE A 110 2.81 10.56 8.43
CA ILE A 110 1.55 9.78 8.47
C ILE A 110 0.45 10.48 9.26
N ASP A 111 0.57 11.77 9.47
CA ASP A 111 -0.24 12.55 10.43
C ASP A 111 -1.75 12.42 10.20
N ASN A 112 -2.19 12.33 8.93
CA ASN A 112 -3.61 12.20 8.60
C ASN A 112 -4.22 10.84 9.00
N PHE A 113 -3.39 9.85 9.32
CA PHE A 113 -3.83 8.48 9.61
C PHE A 113 -3.10 7.88 10.82
N LEU A 114 -2.60 8.73 11.72
CA LEU A 114 -1.75 8.33 12.85
C LEU A 114 -2.37 7.22 13.69
N ASP A 115 -3.67 7.33 14.01
CA ASP A 115 -4.37 6.33 14.83
C ASP A 115 -4.42 4.96 14.13
N ILE A 116 -4.66 4.96 12.82
CA ILE A 116 -4.71 3.73 12.03
C ILE A 116 -3.32 3.09 11.95
N TYR A 117 -2.27 3.88 11.68
CA TYR A 117 -0.90 3.37 11.69
C TYR A 117 -0.50 2.84 13.06
N THR A 118 -0.87 3.52 14.14
CA THR A 118 -0.60 3.07 15.52
C THR A 118 -1.28 1.73 15.81
N LEU A 119 -2.52 1.54 15.38
CA LEU A 119 -3.22 0.27 15.51
C LEU A 119 -2.53 -0.84 14.71
N LEU A 120 -2.21 -0.58 13.45
CA LEU A 120 -1.59 -1.57 12.57
C LEU A 120 -0.16 -1.93 12.98
N ASP A 121 0.57 -1.00 13.59
CA ASP A 121 1.91 -1.24 14.15
C ASP A 121 1.86 -2.21 15.34
N LYS A 122 0.91 -2.01 16.28
CA LYS A 122 0.63 -2.97 17.36
C LYS A 122 0.33 -4.38 16.85
N LEU A 123 -0.27 -4.48 15.67
CA LEU A 123 -0.55 -5.74 15.00
C LEU A 123 0.63 -6.29 14.19
N LYS A 124 1.76 -5.56 14.12
CA LYS A 124 2.97 -5.89 13.33
C LYS A 124 2.68 -6.01 11.82
N ILE A 125 1.83 -5.14 11.30
CA ILE A 125 1.44 -5.07 9.88
C ILE A 125 2.18 -3.92 9.18
N THR A 126 2.42 -2.81 9.89
CA THR A 126 3.10 -1.64 9.35
C THR A 126 4.59 -1.62 9.73
N TYR A 127 5.39 -1.00 8.87
CA TYR A 127 6.83 -0.90 9.04
C TYR A 127 7.32 0.47 8.56
N LYS A 128 7.96 1.22 9.48
CA LYS A 128 8.50 2.54 9.18
C LYS A 128 9.84 2.44 8.46
N VAL A 129 10.01 3.25 7.41
CA VAL A 129 11.26 3.41 6.66
C VAL A 129 11.64 4.89 6.56
N ASN A 130 12.92 5.19 6.39
CA ASN A 130 13.42 6.55 6.36
C ASN A 130 14.07 6.95 5.01
N GLY A 131 13.97 6.09 4.00
CA GLY A 131 14.51 6.34 2.66
C GLY A 131 14.82 5.07 1.88
N THR A 132 15.50 5.22 0.75
CA THR A 132 15.74 4.13 -0.21
C THR A 132 16.44 2.92 0.40
N THR A 133 17.48 3.13 1.21
CA THR A 133 18.25 2.02 1.81
C THR A 133 17.42 1.19 2.77
N SER A 134 16.72 1.84 3.72
CA SER A 134 15.87 1.15 4.68
C SER A 134 14.71 0.44 3.98
N LEU A 135 14.11 1.07 2.97
CA LEU A 135 13.06 0.48 2.16
C LEU A 135 13.57 -0.76 1.40
N THR A 136 14.74 -0.68 0.75
CA THR A 136 15.36 -1.82 0.04
C THR A 136 15.58 -3.00 0.98
N ASN A 137 16.19 -2.76 2.15
CA ASN A 137 16.51 -3.81 3.11
C ASN A 137 15.25 -4.49 3.64
N LEU A 138 14.23 -3.70 3.93
CA LEU A 138 12.98 -4.22 4.48
C LEU A 138 12.17 -5.00 3.44
N VAL A 139 12.06 -4.50 2.20
CA VAL A 139 11.43 -5.25 1.10
C VAL A 139 12.18 -6.57 0.84
N ASN A 140 13.52 -6.55 0.79
CA ASN A 140 14.31 -7.78 0.65
C ASN A 140 14.01 -8.80 1.76
N LYS A 141 13.90 -8.34 3.01
CA LYS A 141 13.55 -9.18 4.15
C LYS A 141 12.16 -9.81 4.00
N LEU A 142 11.19 -9.01 3.58
CA LEU A 142 9.79 -9.43 3.42
C LEU A 142 9.58 -10.36 2.21
N ILE A 143 10.34 -10.20 1.12
CA ILE A 143 10.34 -11.15 0.00
C ILE A 143 10.84 -12.53 0.44
N ILE A 144 11.92 -12.58 1.24
CA ILE A 144 12.49 -13.85 1.72
C ILE A 144 11.58 -14.52 2.75
N LYS A 145 11.00 -13.72 3.63
CA LYS A 145 10.11 -14.19 4.70
C LYS A 145 8.83 -13.35 4.69
N PRO A 146 7.85 -13.72 3.86
CA PRO A 146 6.60 -13.00 3.75
C PRO A 146 5.92 -12.86 5.12
N ASN A 147 5.29 -11.71 5.32
CA ASN A 147 4.51 -11.48 6.53
C ASN A 147 3.35 -12.47 6.59
N ASN A 148 3.11 -13.03 7.78
CA ASN A 148 2.05 -14.01 7.92
C ASN A 148 0.69 -13.27 7.84
N LYS A 149 -0.19 -13.68 6.94
CA LYS A 149 -1.57 -13.13 6.74
C LYS A 149 -2.45 -13.13 8.00
N LYS A 150 -1.94 -13.61 9.14
CA LYS A 150 -2.64 -13.57 10.46
C LYS A 150 -3.03 -12.15 10.92
N GLY A 151 -2.33 -11.10 10.44
CA GLY A 151 -2.67 -9.71 10.74
C GLY A 151 -4.03 -9.30 10.18
N TYR A 152 -4.37 -9.73 8.96
CA TYR A 152 -5.65 -9.51 8.30
C TYR A 152 -6.84 -10.01 9.15
N LEU A 153 -6.76 -11.24 9.67
CA LEU A 153 -7.83 -11.81 10.51
C LEU A 153 -8.08 -10.99 11.78
N LYS A 154 -7.02 -10.37 12.34
CA LYS A 154 -7.16 -9.48 13.49
C LYS A 154 -7.88 -8.19 13.13
N ILE A 155 -7.57 -7.58 11.97
CA ILE A 155 -8.26 -6.39 11.48
C ILE A 155 -9.74 -6.67 11.28
N GLU A 156 -10.07 -7.79 10.64
CA GLU A 156 -11.45 -8.19 10.40
C GLU A 156 -12.22 -8.37 11.72
N LYS A 157 -11.60 -9.04 12.70
CA LYS A 157 -12.19 -9.23 14.04
C LYS A 157 -12.46 -7.89 14.75
N ILE A 158 -11.49 -6.96 14.70
CA ILE A 158 -11.65 -5.61 15.28
C ILE A 158 -12.77 -4.86 14.56
N GLY A 159 -12.82 -4.89 13.23
CA GLY A 159 -13.87 -4.24 12.45
C GLY A 159 -15.27 -4.77 12.77
N LYS A 160 -15.43 -6.09 12.90
CA LYS A 160 -16.70 -6.71 13.31
C LYS A 160 -17.11 -6.30 14.73
N LYS A 161 -16.15 -6.21 15.67
CA LYS A 161 -16.41 -5.76 17.03
C LYS A 161 -16.95 -4.33 17.05
N ILE A 162 -16.23 -3.39 16.40
CA ILE A 162 -16.64 -1.99 16.32
C ILE A 162 -18.04 -1.86 15.68
N LEU A 163 -18.30 -2.59 14.60
CA LEU A 163 -19.60 -2.55 13.92
C LEU A 163 -20.73 -3.00 14.86
N ASN A 164 -20.54 -4.07 15.64
CA ASN A 164 -21.54 -4.56 16.56
C ASN A 164 -21.76 -3.56 17.71
N GLU A 165 -20.70 -3.05 18.34
CA GLU A 165 -20.79 -2.03 19.39
C GLU A 165 -21.56 -0.79 18.91
N THR A 166 -21.25 -0.30 17.69
CA THR A 166 -21.95 0.84 17.08
C THR A 166 -23.43 0.55 16.84
N LYS A 167 -23.78 -0.67 16.35
CA LYS A 167 -25.18 -1.07 16.16
C LYS A 167 -25.94 -1.13 17.49
N ASP A 168 -25.31 -1.69 18.52
CA ASP A 168 -25.93 -1.82 19.85
C ASP A 168 -26.20 -0.44 20.44
N GLU A 169 -25.28 0.50 20.28
CA GLU A 169 -25.44 1.89 20.73
C GLU A 169 -26.58 2.60 19.99
N ILE A 170 -26.64 2.49 18.65
CA ILE A 170 -27.72 3.04 17.84
C ILE A 170 -29.08 2.46 18.29
N ASN A 171 -29.18 1.14 18.46
CA ASN A 171 -30.41 0.49 18.90
C ASN A 171 -30.83 0.96 20.30
N SER A 172 -29.89 1.15 21.20
CA SER A 172 -30.17 1.70 22.55
C SER A 172 -30.75 3.11 22.49
N LEU A 173 -30.18 3.98 21.64
CA LEU A 173 -30.67 5.35 21.45
C LEU A 173 -32.10 5.35 20.88
N LEU A 174 -32.36 4.56 19.84
CA LEU A 174 -33.70 4.43 19.24
C LEU A 174 -34.74 3.93 20.22
N ASN A 175 -34.41 2.90 21.02
CA ASN A 175 -35.33 2.37 22.02
C ASN A 175 -35.61 3.36 23.18
N ASN A 176 -34.67 4.24 23.51
CA ASN A 176 -34.86 5.29 24.50
C ASN A 176 -35.74 6.45 23.99
N GLU A 177 -35.70 6.74 22.70
CA GLU A 177 -36.58 7.73 22.07
C GLU A 177 -38.04 7.22 21.97
N ILE A 178 -38.23 5.95 21.58
CA ILE A 178 -39.57 5.33 21.49
C ILE A 178 -40.27 5.25 22.86
N LYS A 179 -39.52 5.12 23.97
CA LYS A 179 -40.09 5.09 25.32
C LYS A 179 -40.46 6.47 25.88
N LYS A 180 -40.08 7.56 25.22
CA LYS A 180 -40.41 8.93 25.62
C LYS A 180 -41.63 9.49 24.88
N THR A 181 -42.11 8.78 23.86
CA THR A 181 -43.35 9.05 23.11
C THR A 181 -44.50 8.19 23.66
#